data_251b4e455ddaf80c991be0eb66f99dab
#
_entry.id   251b4e455ddaf80c991be0eb66f99dab
#
_cell.length_a   1.000
_cell.length_b   1.000
_cell.length_c   1.000
_cell.angle_alpha   90.00
_cell.angle_beta   90.00
_cell.angle_gamma   90.00
#
_symmetry.space_group_name_H-M   'P 1'
#
loop_
_entity.id
_entity.type
_entity.pdbx_description
1 polymer ?
#
loop_
_entity_poly.entity_id
_entity_poly.type
_entity_poly.pdbx_seq_one_letter_code
_entity_poly.pdbx_strand_id
1 'polypeptide(L)'
;MKKNILIIVAIVAALGVIAYTLTKNKEENEAKTAIVAEKNANISVKVATVKTEEVSLGFSANGNFAPLQELSFSAEKPGRVVRVLVDEGDRVRVGQTLAIVRSEQISADLQTAEASYQNALTDYSRFENAFKTVGVTKQQLDQAKLNLVTSKSRLQQAKVNIGDTNIKATINGIVNKKYIEPGSVLGAATQMFDIVNVSKLKLKVNVNENQVAGLKVGNTITVSASVYPDATFSGKISFIAPKADASLNFPVEIEIANNAANDLKAGMYGTAEFASNQQKQSLMIVPRNAFVGSVSSNEIFVIENGTAKLKTVTAGRILGDKVEILNGLSDGETVIVTGQINLQDGSKVDIIK
;
A
#
# COMPACT_ATOMS: atom_id res chain seq x y z
N MET A 1 -42.75 -53.65 -77.95
CA MET A 1 -41.35 -53.19 -78.18
C MET A 1 -41.22 -51.66 -78.22
N LYS A 2 -42.10 -50.88 -78.84
CA LYS A 2 -41.99 -49.38 -78.96
C LYS A 2 -41.97 -48.66 -77.62
N LYS A 3 -42.66 -49.15 -76.55
CA LYS A 3 -42.76 -48.49 -75.23
C LYS A 3 -41.47 -48.60 -74.40
N ASN A 4 -40.74 -49.73 -74.57
CA ASN A 4 -39.42 -49.93 -73.86
C ASN A 4 -38.28 -49.10 -74.45
N ILE A 5 -38.34 -48.85 -75.78
CA ILE A 5 -37.38 -47.98 -76.48
C ILE A 5 -37.56 -46.51 -76.05
N LEU A 6 -38.78 -46.05 -75.86
CA LEU A 6 -39.06 -44.69 -75.38
C LEU A 6 -38.53 -44.46 -73.95
N ILE A 7 -38.63 -45.45 -73.05
CA ILE A 7 -38.12 -45.38 -71.70
C ILE A 7 -36.58 -45.36 -71.68
N ILE A 8 -35.95 -46.12 -72.54
CA ILE A 8 -34.48 -46.14 -72.64
C ILE A 8 -33.98 -44.78 -73.16
N VAL A 9 -34.61 -44.20 -74.13
CA VAL A 9 -34.25 -42.86 -74.66
C VAL A 9 -34.46 -41.78 -73.61
N ALA A 10 -35.52 -41.83 -72.83
CA ALA A 10 -35.76 -40.91 -71.72
C ALA A 10 -34.68 -41.02 -70.62
N ILE A 11 -34.25 -42.24 -70.26
CA ILE A 11 -33.17 -42.49 -69.26
C ILE A 11 -31.85 -41.95 -69.81
N VAL A 12 -31.51 -42.20 -71.05
CA VAL A 12 -30.25 -41.71 -71.64
C VAL A 12 -30.27 -40.14 -71.72
N ALA A 13 -31.42 -39.54 -72.07
CA ALA A 13 -31.55 -38.08 -72.05
C ALA A 13 -31.38 -37.51 -70.61
N ALA A 14 -32.00 -38.19 -69.62
CA ALA A 14 -31.86 -37.77 -68.20
C ALA A 14 -30.40 -37.91 -67.71
N LEU A 15 -29.73 -38.98 -68.06
CA LEU A 15 -28.28 -39.16 -67.73
C LEU A 15 -27.39 -38.13 -68.42
N GLY A 16 -27.71 -37.75 -69.63
CA GLY A 16 -27.05 -36.67 -70.40
C GLY A 16 -27.21 -35.30 -69.69
N VAL A 17 -28.42 -35.00 -69.25
CA VAL A 17 -28.69 -33.73 -68.50
C VAL A 17 -27.96 -33.73 -67.16
N ILE A 18 -27.93 -34.85 -66.46
CA ILE A 18 -27.21 -34.98 -65.17
C ILE A 18 -25.70 -34.81 -65.40
N ALA A 19 -25.12 -35.50 -66.39
CA ALA A 19 -23.70 -35.36 -66.72
C ALA A 19 -23.33 -33.92 -67.11
N TYR A 20 -24.19 -33.25 -67.88
CA TYR A 20 -24.01 -31.85 -68.28
C TYR A 20 -24.08 -30.88 -67.05
N THR A 21 -25.04 -31.11 -66.14
CA THR A 21 -25.13 -30.29 -64.92
C THR A 21 -23.99 -30.53 -63.96
N LEU A 22 -23.50 -31.76 -63.83
CA LEU A 22 -22.35 -32.08 -63.01
C LEU A 22 -21.06 -31.45 -63.51
N THR A 23 -20.82 -31.50 -64.82
CA THR A 23 -19.65 -30.87 -65.44
C THR A 23 -19.70 -29.36 -65.30
N LYS A 24 -20.85 -28.75 -65.58
CA LYS A 24 -21.07 -27.31 -65.42
C LYS A 24 -20.88 -26.83 -63.97
N ASN A 25 -21.44 -27.58 -63.01
CA ASN A 25 -21.26 -27.26 -61.59
C ASN A 25 -19.81 -27.45 -61.15
N LYS A 26 -19.07 -28.39 -61.70
CA LYS A 26 -17.66 -28.59 -61.42
C LYS A 26 -16.81 -27.42 -61.91
N GLU A 27 -17.04 -26.94 -63.15
CA GLU A 27 -16.38 -25.75 -63.71
C GLU A 27 -16.69 -24.48 -62.93
N GLU A 28 -17.98 -24.28 -62.50
CA GLU A 28 -18.37 -23.13 -61.67
C GLU A 28 -17.74 -23.17 -60.28
N ASN A 29 -17.64 -24.36 -59.67
CA ASN A 29 -16.99 -24.53 -58.39
C ASN A 29 -15.48 -24.32 -58.45
N GLU A 30 -14.82 -24.84 -59.50
CA GLU A 30 -13.39 -24.59 -59.72
C GLU A 30 -13.10 -23.10 -59.98
N ALA A 31 -13.95 -22.42 -60.76
CA ALA A 31 -13.84 -20.96 -60.96
C ALA A 31 -14.07 -20.17 -59.66
N LYS A 32 -15.05 -20.55 -58.84
CA LYS A 32 -15.30 -19.91 -57.54
C LYS A 32 -14.15 -20.15 -56.58
N THR A 33 -13.57 -21.36 -56.57
CA THR A 33 -12.43 -21.72 -55.72
C THR A 33 -11.17 -20.96 -56.17
N ALA A 34 -10.94 -20.79 -57.47
CA ALA A 34 -9.84 -20.01 -58.01
C ALA A 34 -9.97 -18.49 -57.63
N ILE A 35 -11.18 -17.93 -57.74
CA ILE A 35 -11.43 -16.54 -57.35
C ILE A 35 -11.21 -16.33 -55.83
N VAL A 36 -11.55 -17.31 -54.98
CA VAL A 36 -11.30 -17.23 -53.54
C VAL A 36 -9.79 -17.39 -53.27
N ALA A 37 -9.07 -18.21 -54.02
CA ALA A 37 -7.61 -18.35 -53.87
C ALA A 37 -6.88 -17.06 -54.33
N GLU A 38 -7.37 -16.39 -55.37
CA GLU A 38 -6.77 -15.14 -55.87
C GLU A 38 -7.11 -13.94 -54.98
N LYS A 39 -8.27 -13.97 -54.31
CA LYS A 39 -8.71 -12.91 -53.36
C LYS A 39 -7.99 -13.00 -51.98
N ASN A 40 -7.31 -14.09 -51.67
CA ASN A 40 -6.48 -14.28 -50.47
C ASN A 40 -5.02 -13.82 -50.67
N ALA A 41 -4.77 -12.93 -51.65
CA ALA A 41 -3.41 -12.58 -51.99
C ALA A 41 -2.66 -11.80 -50.90
N ASN A 42 -3.33 -10.94 -50.14
CA ASN A 42 -2.65 -10.14 -49.08
C ASN A 42 -3.51 -10.05 -47.82
N ILE A 43 -2.95 -10.37 -46.69
CA ILE A 43 -3.63 -10.27 -45.40
C ILE A 43 -3.31 -8.89 -44.80
N SER A 44 -4.36 -8.13 -44.48
CA SER A 44 -4.21 -6.82 -43.86
C SER A 44 -3.73 -6.94 -42.42
N VAL A 45 -2.62 -6.29 -42.07
CA VAL A 45 -1.98 -6.35 -40.76
C VAL A 45 -1.63 -4.97 -40.25
N LYS A 46 -1.69 -4.80 -38.91
CA LYS A 46 -1.07 -3.64 -38.24
C LYS A 46 0.29 -4.02 -37.75
N VAL A 47 1.19 -3.06 -37.75
CA VAL A 47 2.61 -3.27 -37.43
C VAL A 47 3.11 -2.31 -36.36
N ALA A 48 4.15 -2.71 -35.67
CA ALA A 48 4.96 -1.85 -34.82
C ALA A 48 6.44 -2.05 -35.17
N THR A 49 7.22 -1.02 -34.99
CA THR A 49 8.68 -1.10 -35.16
C THR A 49 9.32 -1.48 -33.83
N VAL A 50 10.19 -2.48 -33.84
CA VAL A 50 11.05 -2.81 -32.71
C VAL A 50 11.95 -1.64 -32.40
N LYS A 51 11.95 -1.19 -31.15
CA LYS A 51 12.77 -0.07 -30.73
C LYS A 51 13.50 -0.40 -29.44
N THR A 52 14.71 0.03 -29.36
CA THR A 52 15.44 0.08 -28.10
C THR A 52 15.04 1.36 -27.34
N GLU A 53 14.34 1.21 -26.23
CA GLU A 53 13.91 2.33 -25.39
C GLU A 53 14.65 2.31 -24.05
N GLU A 54 14.98 3.49 -23.54
CA GLU A 54 15.47 3.62 -22.17
C GLU A 54 14.31 3.49 -21.20
N VAL A 55 14.21 2.34 -20.53
CA VAL A 55 13.15 2.04 -19.57
C VAL A 55 13.69 2.21 -18.16
N SER A 56 12.98 3.01 -17.36
CA SER A 56 13.20 3.07 -15.92
C SER A 56 12.44 1.90 -15.29
N LEU A 57 13.15 1.00 -14.65
CA LEU A 57 12.58 -0.18 -14.00
C LEU A 57 12.06 0.17 -12.59
N GLY A 58 11.11 1.08 -12.52
CA GLY A 58 10.36 1.35 -11.29
C GLY A 58 9.50 0.14 -10.90
N PHE A 59 9.17 0.06 -9.64
CA PHE A 59 8.21 -0.91 -9.13
C PHE A 59 7.18 -0.19 -8.26
N SER A 60 6.02 -0.80 -8.08
CA SER A 60 4.99 -0.33 -7.16
C SER A 60 4.81 -1.32 -6.01
N ALA A 61 4.48 -0.79 -4.84
CA ALA A 61 4.11 -1.60 -3.69
C ALA A 61 2.83 -1.06 -3.06
N ASN A 62 1.91 -1.96 -2.77
CA ASN A 62 0.66 -1.64 -2.12
C ASN A 62 0.82 -1.69 -0.60
N GLY A 63 0.07 -0.84 0.09
CA GLY A 63 0.09 -0.79 1.53
C GLY A 63 -1.13 -0.09 2.11
N ASN A 64 -1.08 0.19 3.38
CA ASN A 64 -2.13 0.91 4.08
C ASN A 64 -1.59 2.16 4.79
N PHE A 65 -2.40 3.20 4.80
CA PHE A 65 -2.11 4.41 5.57
C PHE A 65 -2.28 4.13 7.06
N ALA A 66 -1.28 4.46 7.85
CA ALA A 66 -1.30 4.43 9.30
C ALA A 66 -1.17 5.86 9.85
N PRO A 67 -1.65 6.15 11.05
CA PRO A 67 -1.45 7.44 11.68
C PRO A 67 0.04 7.67 11.98
N LEU A 68 0.45 8.93 12.12
CA LEU A 68 1.81 9.28 12.54
C LEU A 68 2.12 8.68 13.91
N GLN A 69 1.17 8.80 14.84
CA GLN A 69 1.21 8.24 16.18
C GLN A 69 -0.19 7.77 16.58
N GLU A 70 -0.23 6.70 17.33
CA GLU A 70 -1.43 6.15 17.94
C GLU A 70 -1.08 5.78 19.37
N LEU A 71 -1.90 6.20 20.32
CA LEU A 71 -1.66 5.96 21.73
C LEU A 71 -2.96 5.64 22.46
N SER A 72 -2.96 4.46 23.10
CA SER A 72 -4.01 4.04 24.01
C SER A 72 -3.68 4.51 25.43
N PHE A 73 -4.52 5.38 25.95
CA PHE A 73 -4.40 5.88 27.31
C PHE A 73 -5.09 4.94 28.27
N SER A 74 -4.35 4.50 29.27
CA SER A 74 -4.86 3.65 30.37
C SER A 74 -4.71 4.35 31.72
N ALA A 75 -5.58 3.99 32.66
CA ALA A 75 -5.52 4.53 34.01
C ALA A 75 -4.26 4.07 34.73
N GLU A 76 -3.45 4.99 35.20
CA GLU A 76 -2.26 4.70 36.01
C GLU A 76 -2.63 4.36 37.47
N LYS A 77 -3.69 4.97 37.98
CA LYS A 77 -4.15 4.81 39.35
C LYS A 77 -5.64 4.42 39.39
N PRO A 78 -6.04 3.62 40.38
CA PRO A 78 -7.46 3.28 40.56
C PRO A 78 -8.25 4.49 41.06
N GLY A 79 -9.52 4.57 40.63
CA GLY A 79 -10.41 5.65 41.05
C GLY A 79 -11.75 5.62 40.31
N ARG A 80 -12.59 6.61 40.63
CA ARG A 80 -13.87 6.82 39.95
C ARG A 80 -13.78 8.03 39.03
N VAL A 81 -14.22 7.88 37.78
CA VAL A 81 -14.34 8.99 36.83
C VAL A 81 -15.39 9.97 37.31
N VAL A 82 -14.99 11.21 37.58
CA VAL A 82 -15.88 12.31 37.99
C VAL A 82 -16.45 13.02 36.78
N ARG A 83 -15.59 13.33 35.83
CA ARG A 83 -15.96 13.99 34.56
C ARG A 83 -15.08 13.50 33.44
N VAL A 84 -15.68 13.41 32.26
CA VAL A 84 -14.98 13.29 30.99
C VAL A 84 -15.16 14.62 30.26
N LEU A 85 -14.06 15.19 29.73
CA LEU A 85 -14.01 16.54 29.17
C LEU A 85 -13.87 16.54 27.66
N VAL A 86 -13.83 15.37 27.05
CA VAL A 86 -13.67 15.17 25.60
C VAL A 86 -14.56 14.03 25.13
N ASP A 87 -15.02 14.12 23.89
CA ASP A 87 -15.79 13.09 23.21
C ASP A 87 -15.03 12.55 21.99
N GLU A 88 -15.53 11.45 21.42
CA GLU A 88 -15.01 10.86 20.19
C GLU A 88 -15.09 11.88 19.03
N GLY A 89 -13.99 12.05 18.31
CA GLY A 89 -13.86 13.05 17.25
C GLY A 89 -13.23 14.38 17.70
N ASP A 90 -13.12 14.64 19.01
CA ASP A 90 -12.53 15.88 19.51
C ASP A 90 -11.03 15.94 19.23
N ARG A 91 -10.56 17.14 18.87
CA ARG A 91 -9.13 17.45 18.75
C ARG A 91 -8.55 17.81 20.11
N VAL A 92 -7.47 17.13 20.47
CA VAL A 92 -6.77 17.35 21.74
C VAL A 92 -5.34 17.77 21.54
N ARG A 93 -4.80 18.52 22.50
CA ARG A 93 -3.41 18.97 22.53
C ARG A 93 -2.68 18.40 23.72
N VAL A 94 -1.37 18.27 23.58
CA VAL A 94 -0.49 17.87 24.70
C VAL A 94 -0.78 18.73 25.92
N GLY A 95 -0.96 18.07 27.08
CA GLY A 95 -1.26 18.70 28.37
C GLY A 95 -2.75 19.01 28.59
N GLN A 96 -3.61 18.88 27.60
CA GLN A 96 -5.07 19.05 27.73
C GLN A 96 -5.65 17.96 28.62
N THR A 97 -6.46 18.35 29.63
CA THR A 97 -7.15 17.40 30.49
C THR A 97 -8.28 16.70 29.73
N LEU A 98 -8.27 15.38 29.70
CA LEU A 98 -9.24 14.52 29.04
C LEU A 98 -10.33 14.07 29.99
N ALA A 99 -9.94 13.68 31.21
CA ALA A 99 -10.86 13.24 32.25
C ALA A 99 -10.30 13.57 33.64
N ILE A 100 -11.21 13.64 34.59
CA ILE A 100 -10.90 13.82 36.01
C ILE A 100 -11.33 12.54 36.74
N VAL A 101 -10.38 11.91 37.41
CA VAL A 101 -10.60 10.72 38.24
C VAL A 101 -10.45 11.14 39.69
N ARG A 102 -11.28 10.61 40.58
CA ARG A 102 -11.16 10.79 42.01
C ARG A 102 -10.84 9.45 42.66
N SER A 103 -9.85 9.47 43.54
CA SER A 103 -9.54 8.35 44.43
C SER A 103 -9.54 8.85 45.86
N GLU A 104 -10.45 8.36 46.65
CA GLU A 104 -10.58 8.75 48.06
C GLU A 104 -9.35 8.33 48.86
N GLN A 105 -8.78 7.18 48.51
CA GLN A 105 -7.55 6.67 49.14
C GLN A 105 -6.37 7.64 48.89
N ILE A 106 -6.16 8.07 47.62
CA ILE A 106 -5.06 8.99 47.29
C ILE A 106 -5.25 10.35 47.97
N SER A 107 -6.51 10.81 48.11
CA SER A 107 -6.80 12.06 48.83
C SER A 107 -6.55 11.96 50.33
N ALA A 108 -6.89 10.83 50.96
CA ALA A 108 -6.61 10.56 52.38
C ALA A 108 -5.11 10.44 52.62
N ASP A 109 -4.38 9.77 51.72
CA ASP A 109 -2.92 9.63 51.80
C ASP A 109 -2.22 11.01 51.74
N LEU A 110 -2.67 11.90 50.84
CA LEU A 110 -2.18 13.29 50.78
C LEU A 110 -2.41 14.04 52.09
N GLN A 111 -3.63 13.97 52.60
CA GLN A 111 -3.99 14.67 53.84
C GLN A 111 -3.13 14.16 55.03
N THR A 112 -2.90 12.84 55.08
CA THR A 112 -2.04 12.24 56.09
C THR A 112 -0.58 12.67 55.97
N ALA A 113 -0.07 12.74 54.74
CA ALA A 113 1.29 13.16 54.47
C ALA A 113 1.47 14.67 54.77
N GLU A 114 0.47 15.52 54.49
CA GLU A 114 0.48 16.95 54.88
C GLU A 114 0.52 17.13 56.36
N ALA A 115 -0.35 16.46 57.11
CA ALA A 115 -0.35 16.53 58.59
C ALA A 115 0.99 16.06 59.19
N SER A 116 1.55 14.95 58.67
CA SER A 116 2.84 14.47 59.12
C SER A 116 4.00 15.44 58.84
N TYR A 117 3.99 16.08 57.67
CA TYR A 117 4.97 17.12 57.34
C TYR A 117 4.87 18.34 58.27
N GLN A 118 3.64 18.85 58.51
CA GLN A 118 3.42 19.99 59.39
C GLN A 118 3.89 19.69 60.83
N ASN A 119 3.58 18.51 61.35
CA ASN A 119 4.07 18.07 62.68
C ASN A 119 5.60 18.03 62.73
N ALA A 120 6.24 17.38 61.73
CA ALA A 120 7.72 17.29 61.71
C ALA A 120 8.39 18.68 61.52
N LEU A 121 7.76 19.61 60.81
CA LEU A 121 8.23 20.99 60.63
C LEU A 121 8.17 21.75 61.97
N THR A 122 7.07 21.60 62.69
CA THR A 122 6.88 22.22 64.00
C THR A 122 7.85 21.69 65.03
N ASP A 123 8.05 20.38 65.06
CA ASP A 123 9.01 19.71 65.97
C ASP A 123 10.46 20.12 65.65
N TYR A 124 10.84 20.13 64.37
CA TYR A 124 12.18 20.60 63.99
C TYR A 124 12.43 22.04 64.45
N SER A 125 11.46 22.92 64.24
CA SER A 125 11.52 24.33 64.70
C SER A 125 11.69 24.43 66.23
N ARG A 126 10.98 23.60 67.00
CA ARG A 126 11.12 23.55 68.47
C ARG A 126 12.52 23.05 68.88
N PHE A 127 12.99 21.99 68.28
CA PHE A 127 14.34 21.45 68.56
C PHE A 127 15.44 22.43 68.14
N GLU A 128 15.29 23.12 67.00
CA GLU A 128 16.25 24.12 66.55
C GLU A 128 16.32 25.32 67.53
N ASN A 129 15.18 25.81 68.04
CA ASN A 129 15.17 26.85 69.02
C ASN A 129 15.73 26.40 70.37
N ALA A 130 15.40 25.20 70.84
CA ALA A 130 15.93 24.64 72.07
C ALA A 130 17.44 24.37 71.97
N PHE A 131 17.96 24.00 70.82
CA PHE A 131 19.39 23.83 70.60
C PHE A 131 20.20 25.13 70.74
N LYS A 132 19.62 26.28 70.30
CA LYS A 132 20.22 27.61 70.49
C LYS A 132 20.40 27.97 71.95
N THR A 133 19.59 27.41 72.86
CA THR A 133 19.62 27.64 74.30
C THR A 133 20.22 26.44 75.08
N VAL A 134 20.90 25.54 74.39
CA VAL A 134 21.57 24.31 74.97
C VAL A 134 20.54 23.36 75.62
N GLY A 135 19.26 23.48 75.32
CA GLY A 135 18.17 22.67 75.88
C GLY A 135 18.02 21.27 75.29
N VAL A 136 18.71 20.99 74.20
CA VAL A 136 18.68 19.68 73.49
C VAL A 136 20.06 19.35 72.94
N THR A 137 20.32 18.02 72.70
CA THR A 137 21.55 17.56 72.06
C THR A 137 21.52 17.73 70.54
N LYS A 138 22.73 17.78 69.97
CA LYS A 138 22.84 17.82 68.48
C LYS A 138 22.20 16.59 67.82
N GLN A 139 22.34 15.40 68.48
CA GLN A 139 21.70 14.19 67.97
C GLN A 139 20.17 14.30 67.89
N GLN A 140 19.53 14.96 68.88
CA GLN A 140 18.09 15.16 68.87
C GLN A 140 17.67 16.15 67.79
N LEU A 141 18.42 17.22 67.56
CA LEU A 141 18.20 18.11 66.44
C LEU A 141 18.35 17.42 65.08
N ASP A 142 19.43 16.64 64.91
CA ASP A 142 19.67 15.92 63.66
C ASP A 142 18.57 14.88 63.39
N GLN A 143 18.04 14.22 64.43
CA GLN A 143 16.90 13.30 64.30
C GLN A 143 15.62 14.02 63.91
N ALA A 144 15.34 15.18 64.49
CA ALA A 144 14.18 16.01 64.08
C ALA A 144 14.30 16.51 62.62
N LYS A 145 15.52 16.86 62.21
CA LYS A 145 15.80 17.22 60.80
C LYS A 145 15.58 16.05 59.85
N LEU A 146 16.02 14.84 60.22
CA LEU A 146 15.79 13.65 59.41
C LEU A 146 14.30 13.36 59.27
N ASN A 147 13.53 13.46 60.36
CA ASN A 147 12.07 13.29 60.29
C ASN A 147 11.40 14.31 59.41
N LEU A 148 11.83 15.58 59.43
CA LEU A 148 11.33 16.63 58.54
C LEU A 148 11.61 16.31 57.06
N VAL A 149 12.83 15.89 56.73
CA VAL A 149 13.22 15.53 55.37
C VAL A 149 12.39 14.33 54.86
N THR A 150 12.23 13.31 55.71
CA THR A 150 11.48 12.12 55.39
C THR A 150 9.99 12.43 55.14
N SER A 151 9.35 13.21 56.05
CA SER A 151 7.94 13.60 55.88
C SER A 151 7.74 14.52 54.68
N LYS A 152 8.68 15.42 54.37
CA LYS A 152 8.68 16.22 53.17
C LYS A 152 8.69 15.35 51.88
N SER A 153 9.54 14.32 51.88
CA SER A 153 9.61 13.40 50.74
C SER A 153 8.31 12.60 50.54
N ARG A 154 7.68 12.16 51.69
CA ARG A 154 6.37 11.49 51.63
C ARG A 154 5.25 12.42 51.12
N LEU A 155 5.23 13.68 51.56
CA LEU A 155 4.30 14.67 51.05
C LEU A 155 4.48 14.91 49.53
N GLN A 156 5.73 15.00 49.08
CA GLN A 156 6.02 15.18 47.67
C GLN A 156 5.52 13.99 46.85
N GLN A 157 5.71 12.75 47.32
CA GLN A 157 5.20 11.55 46.68
C GLN A 157 3.67 11.54 46.62
N ALA A 158 2.99 11.91 47.72
CA ALA A 158 1.52 12.00 47.75
C ALA A 158 0.98 13.08 46.76
N LYS A 159 1.70 14.21 46.64
CA LYS A 159 1.37 15.26 45.65
C LYS A 159 1.52 14.79 44.19
N VAL A 160 2.53 13.96 43.91
CA VAL A 160 2.66 13.35 42.57
C VAL A 160 1.47 12.42 42.30
N ASN A 161 1.17 11.53 43.22
CA ASN A 161 0.06 10.57 43.09
C ASN A 161 -1.29 11.26 42.84
N ILE A 162 -1.59 12.42 43.46
CA ILE A 162 -2.85 13.14 43.20
C ILE A 162 -2.80 13.90 41.87
N GLY A 163 -1.61 14.30 41.39
CA GLY A 163 -1.44 14.87 40.08
C GLY A 163 -1.88 13.93 38.95
N ASP A 164 -1.63 12.63 39.13
CA ASP A 164 -1.96 11.57 38.18
C ASP A 164 -3.47 11.28 38.09
N THR A 165 -4.28 11.90 38.92
CA THR A 165 -5.76 11.79 38.84
C THR A 165 -6.37 12.67 37.75
N ASN A 166 -5.65 13.65 37.24
CA ASN A 166 -6.03 14.45 36.08
C ASN A 166 -5.41 13.84 34.83
N ILE A 167 -6.20 13.11 34.11
CA ILE A 167 -5.74 12.42 32.89
C ILE A 167 -5.53 13.45 31.79
N LYS A 168 -4.28 13.59 31.32
CA LYS A 168 -3.90 14.56 30.30
C LYS A 168 -3.40 13.89 29.04
N ALA A 169 -3.69 14.48 27.87
CA ALA A 169 -3.16 14.05 26.61
C ALA A 169 -1.62 14.22 26.58
N THR A 170 -0.90 13.19 26.18
CA THR A 170 0.57 13.23 25.99
C THR A 170 0.97 13.44 24.55
N ILE A 171 0.02 13.32 23.61
CA ILE A 171 0.18 13.61 22.19
C ILE A 171 -0.90 14.56 21.68
N ASN A 172 -0.61 15.28 20.61
CA ASN A 172 -1.63 15.99 19.84
C ASN A 172 -2.35 14.98 18.95
N GLY A 173 -3.67 15.08 18.82
CA GLY A 173 -4.41 14.16 17.97
C GLY A 173 -5.91 14.35 18.03
N ILE A 174 -6.62 13.32 17.62
CA ILE A 174 -8.09 13.22 17.66
C ILE A 174 -8.43 12.03 18.54
N VAL A 175 -9.42 12.17 19.40
CA VAL A 175 -9.96 11.06 20.19
C VAL A 175 -10.65 10.09 19.23
N ASN A 176 -10.04 8.96 19.01
CA ASN A 176 -10.58 7.92 18.12
C ASN A 176 -11.67 7.11 18.86
N LYS A 177 -11.43 6.79 20.13
CA LYS A 177 -12.37 6.03 20.94
C LYS A 177 -12.30 6.44 22.41
N LYS A 178 -13.45 6.42 23.05
CA LYS A 178 -13.66 6.68 24.48
C LYS A 178 -14.25 5.41 25.12
N TYR A 179 -13.58 4.88 26.14
CA TYR A 179 -13.99 3.64 26.83
C TYR A 179 -14.59 3.90 28.21
N ILE A 180 -14.63 5.15 28.63
CA ILE A 180 -15.06 5.55 29.97
C ILE A 180 -16.17 6.59 29.93
N GLU A 181 -17.01 6.55 30.95
CA GLU A 181 -18.09 7.52 31.19
C GLU A 181 -18.00 8.07 32.61
N PRO A 182 -18.61 9.24 32.90
CA PRO A 182 -18.74 9.72 34.26
C PRO A 182 -19.41 8.66 35.17
N GLY A 183 -18.79 8.37 36.30
CA GLY A 183 -19.22 7.30 37.21
C GLY A 183 -18.50 5.97 37.03
N SER A 184 -17.80 5.73 35.92
CA SER A 184 -16.97 4.52 35.73
C SER A 184 -15.95 4.35 36.83
N VAL A 185 -15.75 3.11 37.27
CA VAL A 185 -14.72 2.75 38.26
C VAL A 185 -13.56 2.15 37.50
N LEU A 186 -12.37 2.74 37.68
CA LEU A 186 -11.14 2.37 37.01
C LEU A 186 -10.26 1.55 37.94
N GLY A 187 -9.75 0.42 37.48
CA GLY A 187 -8.59 -0.24 38.03
C GLY A 187 -7.30 0.25 37.36
N ALA A 188 -6.15 -0.12 37.89
CA ALA A 188 -4.88 0.13 37.20
C ALA A 188 -4.88 -0.54 35.82
N ALA A 189 -4.30 0.11 34.80
CA ALA A 189 -4.25 -0.32 33.42
C ALA A 189 -5.61 -0.43 32.67
N THR A 190 -6.70 0.05 33.25
CA THR A 190 -8.00 0.14 32.53
C THR A 190 -7.87 1.14 31.39
N GLN A 191 -8.15 0.72 30.17
CA GLN A 191 -8.13 1.56 28.97
C GLN A 191 -9.19 2.66 29.05
N MET A 192 -8.82 3.88 28.72
CA MET A 192 -9.70 5.07 28.81
C MET A 192 -9.95 5.72 27.48
N PHE A 193 -8.90 5.97 26.70
CA PHE A 193 -8.99 6.66 25.41
C PHE A 193 -8.01 6.07 24.43
N ASP A 194 -8.38 6.08 23.14
CA ASP A 194 -7.46 5.96 22.02
C ASP A 194 -7.35 7.31 21.33
N ILE A 195 -6.14 7.83 21.19
CA ILE A 195 -5.87 9.09 20.50
C ILE A 195 -4.96 8.82 19.32
N VAL A 196 -5.36 9.32 18.15
CA VAL A 196 -4.63 9.15 16.89
C VAL A 196 -4.18 10.51 16.36
N ASN A 197 -2.91 10.60 15.99
CA ASN A 197 -2.37 11.77 15.31
C ASN A 197 -2.34 11.53 13.81
N VAL A 198 -3.26 12.16 13.11
CA VAL A 198 -3.40 12.08 11.64
C VAL A 198 -2.97 13.36 10.92
N SER A 199 -2.21 14.25 11.61
CA SER A 199 -1.64 15.44 10.96
C SER A 199 -0.72 15.11 9.80
N LYS A 200 -0.06 13.97 9.88
CA LYS A 200 0.66 13.27 8.84
C LYS A 200 0.25 11.80 8.86
N LEU A 201 0.38 11.15 7.74
CA LEU A 201 0.14 9.72 7.61
C LEU A 201 1.43 9.01 7.20
N LYS A 202 1.50 7.72 7.50
CA LYS A 202 2.56 6.84 7.05
C LYS A 202 1.93 5.77 6.16
N LEU A 203 2.33 5.70 4.90
CA LEU A 203 2.01 4.54 4.08
C LEU A 203 3.01 3.43 4.44
N LYS A 204 2.49 2.32 4.96
CA LYS A 204 3.27 1.13 5.27
C LYS A 204 3.16 0.16 4.12
N VAL A 205 4.28 -0.11 3.46
CA VAL A 205 4.40 -1.04 2.34
C VAL A 205 5.45 -2.11 2.64
N ASN A 206 5.31 -3.26 2.02
CA ASN A 206 6.30 -4.32 2.09
C ASN A 206 7.00 -4.47 0.73
N VAL A 207 8.31 -4.50 0.75
CA VAL A 207 9.14 -4.64 -0.45
C VAL A 207 10.08 -5.85 -0.31
N ASN A 208 10.40 -6.52 -1.41
CA ASN A 208 11.29 -7.69 -1.37
C ASN A 208 12.78 -7.27 -1.31
N GLU A 209 13.66 -8.24 -1.10
CA GLU A 209 15.11 -8.03 -0.97
C GLU A 209 15.73 -7.29 -2.18
N ASN A 210 15.35 -7.68 -3.39
CA ASN A 210 15.89 -7.05 -4.61
C ASN A 210 15.46 -5.58 -4.74
N GLN A 211 14.26 -5.27 -4.28
CA GLN A 211 13.69 -3.92 -4.33
C GLN A 211 14.28 -3.02 -3.25
N VAL A 212 14.43 -3.53 -2.01
CA VAL A 212 14.89 -2.73 -0.87
C VAL A 212 16.34 -2.28 -1.03
N ALA A 213 17.17 -3.05 -1.72
CA ALA A 213 18.59 -2.74 -1.93
C ALA A 213 18.82 -1.39 -2.63
N GLY A 214 17.87 -0.95 -3.46
CA GLY A 214 17.91 0.34 -4.17
C GLY A 214 17.30 1.51 -3.39
N LEU A 215 16.67 1.28 -2.25
CA LEU A 215 15.96 2.30 -1.48
C LEU A 215 16.87 2.97 -0.44
N LYS A 216 16.61 4.25 -0.21
CA LYS A 216 17.28 5.01 0.86
C LYS A 216 16.27 5.85 1.62
N VAL A 217 16.46 5.96 2.92
CA VAL A 217 15.69 6.91 3.75
C VAL A 217 15.88 8.32 3.20
N GLY A 218 14.78 9.06 3.09
CA GLY A 218 14.75 10.40 2.50
C GLY A 218 14.40 10.44 1.01
N ASN A 219 14.36 9.31 0.29
CA ASN A 219 13.90 9.27 -1.10
C ASN A 219 12.45 9.76 -1.20
N THR A 220 12.18 10.60 -2.20
CA THR A 220 10.82 11.06 -2.51
C THR A 220 10.10 10.00 -3.33
N ILE A 221 8.87 9.67 -2.93
CA ILE A 221 8.05 8.62 -3.51
C ILE A 221 6.70 9.22 -3.91
N THR A 222 6.23 8.89 -5.10
CA THR A 222 4.86 9.19 -5.51
C THR A 222 3.92 8.16 -4.90
N VAL A 223 2.86 8.63 -4.27
CA VAL A 223 1.86 7.78 -3.64
C VAL A 223 0.50 8.11 -4.22
N SER A 224 -0.27 7.09 -4.55
CA SER A 224 -1.68 7.18 -4.95
C SER A 224 -2.56 6.49 -3.91
N ALA A 225 -3.81 6.94 -3.81
CA ALA A 225 -4.80 6.33 -2.94
C ALA A 225 -5.99 5.87 -3.79
N SER A 226 -6.45 4.63 -3.59
CA SER A 226 -7.53 4.04 -4.40
C SER A 226 -8.84 4.83 -4.35
N VAL A 227 -9.07 5.57 -3.25
CA VAL A 227 -10.26 6.42 -3.06
C VAL A 227 -10.17 7.76 -3.78
N TYR A 228 -8.98 8.16 -4.24
CA TYR A 228 -8.72 9.40 -4.97
C TYR A 228 -7.84 9.10 -6.19
N PRO A 229 -8.41 8.45 -7.24
CA PRO A 229 -7.62 7.95 -8.38
C PRO A 229 -6.91 9.06 -9.16
N ASP A 230 -7.46 10.27 -9.16
CA ASP A 230 -6.90 11.43 -9.87
C ASP A 230 -5.91 12.24 -9.02
N ALA A 231 -5.72 11.88 -7.75
CA ALA A 231 -4.82 12.59 -6.84
C ALA A 231 -3.54 11.79 -6.58
N THR A 232 -2.40 12.45 -6.73
CA THR A 232 -1.10 11.91 -6.33
C THR A 232 -0.56 12.68 -5.13
N PHE A 233 0.05 11.97 -4.22
CA PHE A 233 0.66 12.51 -3.02
C PHE A 233 2.16 12.33 -3.08
N SER A 234 2.91 13.32 -2.61
CA SER A 234 4.35 13.20 -2.45
C SER A 234 4.67 12.76 -1.03
N GLY A 235 5.35 11.62 -0.90
CA GLY A 235 5.84 11.11 0.36
C GLY A 235 7.35 11.02 0.40
N LYS A 236 7.92 10.83 1.59
CA LYS A 236 9.34 10.53 1.78
C LYS A 236 9.50 9.25 2.58
N ILE A 237 10.42 8.40 2.17
CA ILE A 237 10.79 7.22 2.96
C ILE A 237 11.35 7.71 4.29
N SER A 238 10.63 7.43 5.38
CA SER A 238 11.02 7.77 6.75
C SER A 238 11.73 6.63 7.46
N PHE A 239 11.43 5.39 7.07
CA PHE A 239 12.01 4.21 7.70
C PHE A 239 12.04 3.03 6.72
N ILE A 240 13.11 2.25 6.79
CA ILE A 240 13.27 0.97 6.12
C ILE A 240 13.66 -0.03 7.22
N ALA A 241 12.91 -1.10 7.37
CA ALA A 241 13.20 -2.09 8.40
C ALA A 241 14.58 -2.75 8.16
N PRO A 242 15.43 -2.85 9.19
CA PRO A 242 16.75 -3.49 9.06
C PRO A 242 16.68 -5.02 8.96
N LYS A 243 15.50 -5.60 9.15
CA LYS A 243 15.24 -7.04 9.12
C LYS A 243 13.96 -7.32 8.36
N ALA A 244 14.00 -8.36 7.52
CA ALA A 244 12.82 -8.87 6.84
C ALA A 244 11.81 -9.49 7.82
N ASP A 245 10.55 -9.48 7.45
CA ASP A 245 9.48 -10.22 8.12
C ASP A 245 9.56 -11.73 7.82
N ALA A 246 8.60 -12.50 8.33
CA ALA A 246 8.53 -13.95 8.13
C ALA A 246 8.32 -14.35 6.65
N SER A 247 7.87 -13.44 5.80
CA SER A 247 7.64 -13.64 4.35
C SER A 247 8.81 -13.11 3.51
N LEU A 248 9.96 -12.81 4.14
CA LEU A 248 11.16 -12.25 3.49
C LEU A 248 10.92 -10.89 2.84
N ASN A 249 9.95 -10.13 3.32
CA ASN A 249 9.71 -8.76 2.91
C ASN A 249 10.25 -7.77 3.94
N PHE A 250 10.68 -6.62 3.47
CA PHE A 250 11.15 -5.51 4.30
C PHE A 250 10.05 -4.46 4.41
N PRO A 251 9.52 -4.22 5.63
CA PRO A 251 8.61 -3.10 5.88
C PRO A 251 9.29 -1.75 5.60
N VAL A 252 8.62 -0.92 4.81
CA VAL A 252 9.05 0.46 4.50
C VAL A 252 7.93 1.41 4.90
N GLU A 253 8.28 2.48 5.62
CA GLU A 253 7.33 3.55 5.97
C GLU A 253 7.63 4.80 5.14
N ILE A 254 6.59 5.32 4.51
CA ILE A 254 6.63 6.54 3.69
C ILE A 254 5.77 7.59 4.37
N GLU A 255 6.39 8.66 4.87
CA GLU A 255 5.69 9.77 5.51
C GLU A 255 5.09 10.70 4.47
N ILE A 256 3.80 11.01 4.62
CA ILE A 256 3.02 11.84 3.72
C ILE A 256 2.38 12.94 4.57
N ALA A 257 2.52 14.19 4.16
CA ALA A 257 1.76 15.28 4.76
C ALA A 257 0.27 15.08 4.41
N ASN A 258 -0.57 14.94 5.44
CA ASN A 258 -2.01 14.91 5.22
C ASN A 258 -2.47 16.30 4.81
N ASN A 259 -3.13 16.38 3.69
CA ASN A 259 -3.62 17.65 3.15
C ASN A 259 -5.13 17.72 3.44
N ALA A 260 -5.57 18.84 3.99
CA ALA A 260 -6.95 19.07 4.39
C ALA A 260 -7.97 19.02 3.23
N ALA A 261 -7.51 19.08 1.97
CA ALA A 261 -8.37 18.97 0.79
C ALA A 261 -8.65 17.53 0.38
N ASN A 262 -7.78 16.59 0.79
CA ASN A 262 -7.86 15.17 0.41
C ASN A 262 -7.83 14.27 1.65
N ASP A 263 -8.75 14.40 2.48
CA ASP A 263 -8.96 13.79 3.79
C ASP A 263 -8.61 12.27 3.85
N LEU A 264 -7.33 11.95 3.62
CA LEU A 264 -6.82 10.59 3.77
C LEU A 264 -6.98 10.15 5.21
N LYS A 265 -7.53 8.96 5.41
CA LYS A 265 -7.73 8.38 6.74
C LYS A 265 -6.80 7.19 6.96
N ALA A 266 -6.35 7.01 8.19
CA ALA A 266 -5.67 5.80 8.58
C ALA A 266 -6.57 4.59 8.32
N GLY A 267 -5.97 3.50 7.82
CA GLY A 267 -6.68 2.29 7.37
C GLY A 267 -7.01 2.26 5.87
N MET A 268 -6.97 3.39 5.15
CA MET A 268 -7.15 3.39 3.69
C MET A 268 -5.98 2.70 2.99
N TYR A 269 -6.24 2.17 1.79
CA TYR A 269 -5.22 1.57 0.94
C TYR A 269 -4.56 2.61 0.04
N GLY A 270 -3.26 2.43 -0.18
CA GLY A 270 -2.47 3.24 -1.09
C GLY A 270 -1.41 2.43 -1.81
N THR A 271 -0.91 2.99 -2.90
CA THR A 271 0.17 2.41 -3.71
C THR A 271 1.32 3.39 -3.75
N ALA A 272 2.51 2.92 -3.43
CA ALA A 272 3.75 3.66 -3.56
C ALA A 272 4.43 3.30 -4.88
N GLU A 273 4.80 4.29 -5.67
CA GLU A 273 5.52 4.13 -6.93
C GLU A 273 6.98 4.51 -6.72
N PHE A 274 7.83 3.50 -6.69
CA PHE A 274 9.26 3.66 -6.53
C PHE A 274 9.92 3.83 -7.90
N ALA A 275 10.44 5.02 -8.19
CA ALA A 275 11.27 5.22 -9.36
C ALA A 275 12.58 4.44 -9.17
N SER A 276 12.99 3.70 -10.17
CA SER A 276 14.31 3.08 -10.13
C SER A 276 15.39 4.16 -10.23
N ASN A 277 16.23 4.27 -9.20
CA ASN A 277 17.48 5.02 -9.29
C ASN A 277 18.58 4.23 -10.02
N GLN A 278 18.28 2.98 -10.45
CA GLN A 278 19.18 2.25 -11.32
C GLN A 278 19.21 2.95 -12.68
N GLN A 279 20.38 2.98 -13.30
CA GLN A 279 20.57 3.52 -14.65
C GLN A 279 19.45 3.00 -15.56
N LYS A 280 18.80 3.93 -16.28
CA LYS A 280 17.88 3.56 -17.33
C LYS A 280 18.53 2.47 -18.17
N GLN A 281 17.86 1.35 -18.29
CA GLN A 281 18.34 0.25 -19.11
C GLN A 281 17.79 0.41 -20.52
N SER A 282 18.69 0.37 -21.49
CA SER A 282 18.30 0.29 -22.89
C SER A 282 17.77 -1.11 -23.18
N LEU A 283 16.46 -1.24 -23.29
CA LEU A 283 15.78 -2.51 -23.51
C LEU A 283 15.15 -2.51 -24.90
N MET A 284 15.36 -3.61 -25.64
CA MET A 284 14.60 -3.86 -26.86
C MET A 284 13.20 -4.29 -26.47
N ILE A 285 12.20 -3.54 -26.88
CA ILE A 285 10.80 -3.78 -26.49
C ILE A 285 9.89 -3.90 -27.71
N VAL A 286 8.87 -4.74 -27.55
CA VAL A 286 7.77 -4.89 -28.51
C VAL A 286 6.43 -4.83 -27.76
N PRO A 287 5.34 -4.40 -28.41
CA PRO A 287 4.02 -4.49 -27.82
C PRO A 287 3.66 -5.95 -27.52
N ARG A 288 3.00 -6.18 -26.37
CA ARG A 288 2.61 -7.52 -25.93
C ARG A 288 1.75 -8.28 -26.93
N ASN A 289 0.93 -7.57 -27.70
CA ASN A 289 0.08 -8.13 -28.75
C ASN A 289 0.84 -8.48 -30.04
N ALA A 290 2.16 -8.29 -30.11
CA ALA A 290 2.97 -8.79 -31.22
C ALA A 290 3.19 -10.30 -31.17
N PHE A 291 3.03 -10.92 -30.00
CA PHE A 291 3.21 -12.37 -29.83
C PHE A 291 2.04 -13.16 -30.41
N VAL A 292 2.35 -14.28 -31.03
CA VAL A 292 1.35 -15.19 -31.58
C VAL A 292 0.66 -15.96 -30.46
N GLY A 293 -0.58 -15.63 -30.19
CA GLY A 293 -1.39 -16.21 -29.12
C GLY A 293 -1.02 -15.69 -27.73
N SER A 294 0.17 -15.94 -27.23
CA SER A 294 0.62 -15.48 -25.91
C SER A 294 2.13 -15.22 -25.88
N VAL A 295 2.59 -14.47 -24.88
CA VAL A 295 4.04 -14.22 -24.68
C VAL A 295 4.80 -15.54 -24.47
N SER A 296 4.16 -16.56 -23.91
CA SER A 296 4.78 -17.87 -23.66
C SER A 296 5.03 -18.68 -24.93
N SER A 297 4.44 -18.32 -26.08
CA SER A 297 4.73 -18.99 -27.37
C SER A 297 6.16 -18.69 -27.84
N ASN A 298 6.70 -17.55 -27.42
CA ASN A 298 7.99 -17.05 -27.92
C ASN A 298 8.04 -16.87 -29.46
N GLU A 299 6.91 -16.65 -30.09
CA GLU A 299 6.78 -16.53 -31.54
C GLU A 299 6.21 -15.14 -31.91
N ILE A 300 6.84 -14.52 -32.90
CA ILE A 300 6.46 -13.20 -33.42
C ILE A 300 6.56 -13.23 -34.95
N PHE A 301 5.57 -12.66 -35.65
CA PHE A 301 5.68 -12.42 -37.06
C PHE A 301 6.41 -11.11 -37.34
N VAL A 302 7.46 -11.18 -38.14
CA VAL A 302 8.17 -10.03 -38.70
C VAL A 302 7.83 -9.86 -40.18
N ILE A 303 7.94 -8.64 -40.70
CA ILE A 303 7.77 -8.40 -42.13
C ILE A 303 9.14 -8.36 -42.82
N GLU A 304 9.36 -9.28 -43.74
CA GLU A 304 10.53 -9.28 -44.61
C GLU A 304 10.06 -9.29 -46.08
N ASN A 305 10.45 -8.28 -46.85
CA ASN A 305 10.11 -8.13 -48.28
C ASN A 305 8.61 -8.28 -48.58
N GLY A 306 7.73 -7.72 -47.73
CA GLY A 306 6.28 -7.76 -47.93
C GLY A 306 5.61 -9.09 -47.59
N THR A 307 6.34 -9.99 -46.93
CA THR A 307 5.85 -11.27 -46.43
C THR A 307 6.01 -11.37 -44.90
N ALA A 308 5.06 -12.03 -44.24
CA ALA A 308 5.14 -12.37 -42.83
C ALA A 308 6.06 -13.57 -42.64
N LYS A 309 7.07 -13.42 -41.79
CA LYS A 309 7.99 -14.50 -41.42
C LYS A 309 7.91 -14.74 -39.93
N LEU A 310 7.68 -16.00 -39.56
CA LEU A 310 7.63 -16.40 -38.17
C LEU A 310 9.03 -16.48 -37.59
N LYS A 311 9.32 -15.71 -36.54
CA LYS A 311 10.58 -15.76 -35.79
C LYS A 311 10.34 -16.25 -34.37
N THR A 312 11.21 -17.13 -33.88
CA THR A 312 11.28 -17.49 -32.47
C THR A 312 12.15 -16.49 -31.76
N VAL A 313 11.62 -15.93 -30.67
CA VAL A 313 12.28 -14.92 -29.85
C VAL A 313 12.45 -15.41 -28.42
N THR A 314 13.33 -14.81 -27.66
CA THR A 314 13.42 -15.02 -26.22
C THR A 314 12.82 -13.81 -25.54
N ALA A 315 11.61 -13.98 -24.97
CA ALA A 315 10.96 -12.95 -24.18
C ALA A 315 11.64 -12.80 -22.82
N GLY A 316 11.80 -11.55 -22.38
CA GLY A 316 12.27 -11.18 -21.06
C GLY A 316 11.14 -10.74 -20.14
N ARG A 317 11.29 -9.59 -19.51
CA ARG A 317 10.33 -8.98 -18.58
C ARG A 317 9.10 -8.43 -19.30
N ILE A 318 7.93 -8.57 -18.67
CA ILE A 318 6.69 -7.95 -19.13
C ILE A 318 6.57 -6.59 -18.40
N LEU A 319 6.48 -5.52 -19.18
CA LEU A 319 6.44 -4.13 -18.72
C LEU A 319 5.11 -3.48 -19.13
N GLY A 320 4.04 -3.83 -18.43
CA GLY A 320 2.68 -3.39 -18.75
C GLY A 320 2.19 -3.98 -20.09
N ASP A 321 2.03 -3.11 -21.09
CA ASP A 321 1.62 -3.45 -22.47
C ASP A 321 2.79 -3.80 -23.40
N LYS A 322 4.03 -3.72 -22.89
CA LYS A 322 5.27 -4.00 -23.62
C LYS A 322 5.98 -5.22 -23.05
N VAL A 323 6.78 -5.89 -23.88
CA VAL A 323 7.59 -7.04 -23.50
C VAL A 323 9.03 -6.81 -23.96
N GLU A 324 9.97 -7.05 -23.07
CA GLU A 324 11.40 -7.05 -23.37
C GLU A 324 11.75 -8.24 -24.24
N ILE A 325 12.57 -8.02 -25.25
CA ILE A 325 13.15 -9.08 -26.10
C ILE A 325 14.63 -9.19 -25.79
N LEU A 326 15.01 -10.36 -25.31
CA LEU A 326 16.41 -10.68 -24.99
C LEU A 326 17.19 -11.13 -26.22
N ASN A 327 16.52 -11.84 -27.14
CA ASN A 327 17.14 -12.36 -28.36
C ASN A 327 16.09 -12.68 -29.43
N GLY A 328 16.49 -12.70 -30.70
CA GLY A 328 15.65 -13.12 -31.83
C GLY A 328 15.13 -11.99 -32.72
N LEU A 329 15.26 -10.73 -32.30
CA LEU A 329 14.95 -9.55 -33.12
C LEU A 329 16.11 -8.56 -33.15
N SER A 330 16.06 -7.66 -34.13
CA SER A 330 16.99 -6.54 -34.29
C SER A 330 16.26 -5.20 -34.17
N ASP A 331 16.95 -4.18 -33.74
CA ASP A 331 16.40 -2.82 -33.69
C ASP A 331 15.99 -2.35 -35.09
N GLY A 332 14.82 -1.76 -35.23
CA GLY A 332 14.25 -1.32 -36.50
C GLY A 332 13.45 -2.39 -37.26
N GLU A 333 13.44 -3.64 -36.83
CA GLU A 333 12.58 -4.66 -37.46
C GLU A 333 11.09 -4.30 -37.29
N THR A 334 10.28 -4.68 -38.27
CA THR A 334 8.84 -4.45 -38.25
C THR A 334 8.11 -5.72 -37.82
N VAL A 335 7.44 -5.67 -36.68
CA VAL A 335 6.65 -6.78 -36.11
C VAL A 335 5.16 -6.55 -36.33
N ILE A 336 4.41 -7.64 -36.53
CA ILE A 336 2.97 -7.62 -36.71
C ILE A 336 2.29 -7.62 -35.34
N VAL A 337 1.39 -6.67 -35.09
CA VAL A 337 0.66 -6.51 -33.83
C VAL A 337 -0.83 -6.84 -33.91
N THR A 338 -1.38 -6.94 -35.13
CA THR A 338 -2.78 -7.33 -35.34
C THR A 338 -2.89 -8.07 -36.68
N GLY A 339 -3.74 -9.11 -36.74
CA GLY A 339 -3.96 -9.92 -37.94
C GLY A 339 -3.24 -11.28 -37.94
N GLN A 340 -2.49 -11.59 -36.87
CA GLN A 340 -1.64 -12.79 -36.74
C GLN A 340 -2.40 -14.11 -36.89
N ILE A 341 -3.68 -14.16 -36.48
CA ILE A 341 -4.50 -15.39 -36.45
C ILE A 341 -4.64 -16.02 -37.83
N ASN A 342 -4.60 -15.19 -38.91
CA ASN A 342 -4.79 -15.62 -40.27
C ASN A 342 -3.46 -15.79 -41.01
N LEU A 343 -2.32 -15.59 -40.33
CA LEU A 343 -1.00 -15.65 -40.97
C LEU A 343 -0.39 -17.04 -40.83
N GLN A 344 0.30 -17.45 -41.87
CA GLN A 344 1.26 -18.56 -41.90
C GLN A 344 2.64 -18.02 -42.32
N ASP A 345 3.66 -18.75 -42.04
CA ASP A 345 5.01 -18.38 -42.46
C ASP A 345 5.05 -18.24 -44.01
N GLY A 346 5.53 -17.08 -44.49
CA GLY A 346 5.56 -16.75 -45.90
C GLY A 346 4.28 -16.09 -46.46
N SER A 347 3.24 -15.83 -45.65
CA SER A 347 2.01 -15.13 -46.07
C SER A 347 2.33 -13.73 -46.55
N LYS A 348 1.75 -13.33 -47.72
CA LYS A 348 1.83 -11.93 -48.17
C LYS A 348 0.94 -11.02 -47.34
N VAL A 349 1.45 -9.87 -46.95
CA VAL A 349 0.77 -8.94 -46.07
C VAL A 349 0.67 -7.53 -46.66
N ASP A 350 -0.46 -6.88 -46.38
CA ASP A 350 -0.64 -5.46 -46.62
C ASP A 350 -0.68 -4.71 -45.27
N ILE A 351 0.18 -3.72 -45.13
CA ILE A 351 0.29 -2.92 -43.93
C ILE A 351 -0.83 -1.88 -43.91
N ILE A 352 -1.71 -1.97 -42.94
CA ILE A 352 -2.72 -0.94 -42.64
C ILE A 352 -2.27 -0.07 -41.49
N LYS A 353 -2.46 1.25 -41.64
CA LYS A 353 -2.08 2.21 -40.58
C LYS A 353 -3.05 2.19 -39.40
#